data_ca59148bd1ef911615c6034f21d01f75
#
_entry.id   ca59148bd1ef911615c6034f21d01f75
#
_cell.length_a   1.000
_cell.length_b   1.000
_cell.length_c   1.000
_cell.angle_alpha   90.00
_cell.angle_beta   90.00
_cell.angle_gamma   90.00
#
_symmetry.space_group_name_H-M   'P 1'
#
loop_
_entity.id
_entity.type
_entity.pdbx_description
1 polymer ?
#
loop_
_entity_poly.entity_id
_entity_poly.type
_entity_poly.pdbx_seq_one_letter_code
_entity_poly.pdbx_strand_id
1 'polypeptide(L)'
;MTLFNRYGIDSAHCVDYDIENTAFASHEITLITDAFTSGASLCTALEQIKTRMSKYPSDVVVCVDRMESSDHSSLSAKHEIENRYGVKIHPIVNADDIIKAIESGVITAGEYFEKLKDYMNRYKGE
;
A
#
# COMPACT_ATOMS: atom_id res chain seq x y z
N MET A 1 1.05 6.38 -5.64
CA MET A 1 2.09 6.03 -4.67
C MET A 1 3.01 7.22 -4.57
N THR A 2 3.22 7.66 -3.35
CA THR A 2 3.99 8.86 -3.11
C THR A 2 5.20 8.49 -2.29
N LEU A 3 6.37 8.70 -2.84
CA LEU A 3 7.59 8.73 -2.08
C LEU A 3 7.70 10.14 -1.53
N PHE A 4 7.67 10.34 -0.25
CA PHE A 4 7.93 11.65 0.30
C PHE A 4 9.41 11.94 0.20
N ASN A 5 9.75 12.78 -0.71
CA ASN A 5 10.99 13.49 -0.62
C ASN A 5 10.72 15.00 -0.78
N ARG A 6 11.74 15.76 -0.45
CA ARG A 6 11.73 17.23 -0.44
C ARG A 6 11.46 17.87 -1.82
N TYR A 7 11.41 17.10 -2.89
CA TYR A 7 11.51 17.56 -4.27
C TYR A 7 10.33 17.20 -5.17
N GLY A 8 9.22 16.74 -4.58
CA GLY A 8 8.01 16.46 -5.32
C GLY A 8 8.02 15.08 -5.98
N ILE A 9 6.85 14.52 -6.07
CA ILE A 9 6.64 13.16 -6.51
C ILE A 9 5.55 13.14 -7.52
N ASP A 10 5.83 12.53 -8.63
CA ASP A 10 4.81 12.12 -9.54
C ASP A 10 4.25 10.77 -9.08
N SER A 11 2.98 10.77 -8.68
CA SER A 11 2.28 9.61 -8.12
C SER A 11 2.00 8.52 -9.15
N ALA A 12 2.08 8.81 -10.42
CA ALA A 12 1.74 7.86 -11.47
C ALA A 12 2.94 7.03 -11.93
N HIS A 13 4.13 7.56 -11.77
CA HIS A 13 5.34 6.90 -12.25
C HIS A 13 6.44 7.10 -11.23
N CYS A 14 6.70 6.08 -10.48
CA CYS A 14 7.76 6.11 -9.51
C CYS A 14 9.00 6.78 -10.05
N VAL A 15 9.19 8.01 -9.60
CA VAL A 15 10.49 8.49 -9.20
C VAL A 15 11.52 8.65 -10.30
N ASP A 16 11.45 9.75 -11.00
CA ASP A 16 12.66 10.37 -11.49
C ASP A 16 13.34 11.09 -10.31
N TYR A 17 14.07 10.34 -9.53
CA TYR A 17 15.00 10.90 -8.56
C TYR A 17 16.40 10.76 -9.10
N ASP A 18 17.12 11.86 -9.16
CA ASP A 18 18.56 11.89 -8.99
C ASP A 18 18.91 11.37 -7.57
N ILE A 19 18.77 10.06 -7.38
CA ILE A 19 19.33 9.36 -6.20
C ILE A 19 20.85 9.13 -6.44
N GLU A 20 21.48 9.94 -7.21
CA GLU A 20 22.95 9.96 -7.29
C GLU A 20 23.58 10.45 -5.98
N ASN A 21 22.78 10.86 -5.03
CA ASN A 21 23.27 11.28 -3.73
C ASN A 21 23.46 10.05 -2.84
N THR A 22 24.68 9.57 -2.76
CA THR A 22 25.17 8.50 -1.89
C THR A 22 24.76 8.64 -0.41
N ALA A 23 24.21 9.78 -0.01
CA ALA A 23 23.68 10.03 1.33
C ALA A 23 22.47 9.15 1.71
N PHE A 24 21.71 8.61 0.75
CA PHE A 24 20.53 7.78 1.06
C PHE A 24 20.86 6.31 1.31
N ALA A 25 22.03 5.83 0.93
CA ALA A 25 22.41 4.43 1.10
C ALA A 25 22.47 3.99 2.57
N SER A 26 22.72 4.92 3.49
CA SER A 26 22.81 4.66 4.93
C SER A 26 21.50 4.90 5.70
N HIS A 27 20.46 5.46 5.07
CA HIS A 27 19.20 5.80 5.73
C HIS A 27 18.18 4.69 5.57
N GLU A 28 17.35 4.49 6.57
CA GLU A 28 16.13 3.71 6.44
C GLU A 28 15.13 4.47 5.58
N ILE A 29 14.40 3.72 4.74
CA ILE A 29 13.45 4.28 3.80
C ILE A 29 12.08 3.79 4.21
N THR A 30 11.14 4.72 4.34
CA THR A 30 9.72 4.43 4.48
C THR A 30 9.01 4.88 3.21
N LEU A 31 8.28 3.96 2.60
CA LEU A 31 7.44 4.25 1.44
C LEU A 31 6.04 4.62 1.90
N ILE A 32 5.45 5.66 1.30
CA ILE A 32 4.08 6.07 1.60
C ILE A 32 3.24 5.98 0.32
N THR A 33 2.08 5.35 0.40
CA THR A 33 1.13 5.23 -0.72
C THR A 33 -0.29 5.57 -0.27
N ASP A 34 -1.15 5.95 -1.20
CA ASP A 34 -2.54 6.32 -0.92
C ASP A 34 -3.43 5.08 -0.71
N ALA A 35 -3.66 4.29 -1.74
CA ALA A 35 -4.52 3.13 -1.68
C ALA A 35 -3.77 1.87 -2.09
N PHE A 36 -4.14 0.77 -1.44
CA PHE A 36 -3.56 -0.54 -1.65
C PHE A 36 -4.68 -1.53 -2.03
N THR A 37 -4.52 -2.19 -3.16
CA THR A 37 -5.45 -3.19 -3.73
C THR A 37 -4.75 -4.54 -3.85
N SER A 38 -4.61 -5.08 -5.05
CA SER A 38 -3.86 -6.33 -5.30
C SER A 38 -2.34 -6.21 -5.10
N GLY A 39 -1.83 -5.00 -4.91
CA GLY A 39 -0.41 -4.75 -4.63
C GLY A 39 0.49 -4.65 -5.85
N ALA A 40 -0.01 -4.79 -7.07
CA ALA A 40 0.82 -4.78 -8.29
C ALA A 40 1.66 -3.50 -8.43
N SER A 41 1.06 -2.34 -8.19
CA SER A 41 1.77 -1.05 -8.23
C SER A 41 2.86 -0.94 -7.15
N LEU A 42 2.57 -1.47 -5.95
CA LEU A 42 3.52 -1.49 -4.84
C LEU A 42 4.71 -2.40 -5.17
N CYS A 43 4.47 -3.58 -5.73
CA CYS A 43 5.53 -4.48 -6.17
C CYS A 43 6.46 -3.81 -7.18
N THR A 44 5.89 -3.15 -8.19
CA THR A 44 6.67 -2.39 -9.18
C THR A 44 7.57 -1.35 -8.53
N ALA A 45 7.04 -0.62 -7.57
CA ALA A 45 7.80 0.40 -6.87
C ALA A 45 8.90 -0.17 -5.97
N LEU A 46 8.63 -1.26 -5.27
CA LEU A 46 9.63 -1.94 -4.45
C LEU A 46 10.83 -2.39 -5.31
N GLU A 47 10.56 -2.97 -6.49
CA GLU A 47 11.61 -3.37 -7.43
C GLU A 47 12.41 -2.16 -7.96
N GLN A 48 11.75 -1.05 -8.26
CA GLN A 48 12.43 0.16 -8.69
C GLN A 48 13.31 0.75 -7.58
N ILE A 49 12.82 0.79 -6.33
CA ILE A 49 13.61 1.22 -5.18
C ILE A 49 14.81 0.30 -4.99
N LYS A 50 14.61 -1.02 -5.04
CA LYS A 50 15.69 -2.00 -4.94
C LYS A 50 16.76 -1.80 -6.01
N THR A 51 16.35 -1.56 -7.25
CA THR A 51 17.28 -1.32 -8.36
C THR A 51 18.13 -0.10 -8.14
N ARG A 52 17.55 0.98 -7.61
CA ARG A 52 18.25 2.26 -7.41
C ARG A 52 19.05 2.32 -6.12
N MET A 53 18.54 1.72 -5.04
CA MET A 53 19.11 1.84 -3.70
C MET A 53 19.76 0.57 -3.19
N SER A 54 19.77 -0.51 -4.00
CA SER A 54 20.31 -1.83 -3.65
C SER A 54 19.65 -2.49 -2.42
N LYS A 55 18.57 -1.90 -1.89
CA LYS A 55 17.80 -2.44 -0.76
C LYS A 55 16.32 -2.11 -0.91
N TYR A 56 15.45 -2.90 -0.28
CA TYR A 56 14.04 -2.57 -0.12
C TYR A 56 13.84 -1.58 1.03
N PRO A 57 12.74 -0.80 1.03
CA PRO A 57 12.32 -0.07 2.22
C PRO A 57 12.01 -1.05 3.36
N SER A 58 12.22 -0.65 4.61
CA SER A 58 11.82 -1.43 5.78
C SER A 58 10.30 -1.43 5.96
N ASP A 59 9.71 -0.27 5.72
CA ASP A 59 8.32 0.01 6.05
C ASP A 59 7.59 0.68 4.87
N VAL A 60 6.32 0.30 4.74
CA VAL A 60 5.37 0.91 3.78
C VAL A 60 4.16 1.39 4.55
N VAL A 61 3.87 2.67 4.50
CA VAL A 61 2.65 3.25 5.07
C VAL A 61 1.61 3.39 3.97
N VAL A 62 0.42 2.86 4.21
CA VAL A 62 -0.70 2.86 3.27
C VAL A 62 -1.85 3.64 3.89
N CYS A 63 -2.38 4.65 3.19
CA CYS A 63 -3.53 5.39 3.73
C CYS A 63 -4.76 4.49 3.86
N VAL A 64 -5.09 3.72 2.81
CA VAL A 64 -6.23 2.80 2.82
C VAL A 64 -5.82 1.43 2.29
N ASP A 65 -5.93 0.41 3.13
CA ASP A 65 -5.82 -0.99 2.72
C ASP A 65 -7.22 -1.54 2.41
N ARG A 66 -7.46 -1.89 1.16
CA ARG A 66 -8.74 -2.46 0.72
C ARG A 66 -8.88 -3.94 1.07
N MET A 67 -7.84 -4.55 1.63
CA MET A 67 -7.80 -5.94 2.07
C MET A 67 -8.10 -6.96 0.95
N GLU A 68 -7.79 -6.62 -0.29
CA GLU A 68 -8.02 -7.50 -1.43
C GLU A 68 -7.05 -8.69 -1.42
N SER A 69 -7.48 -9.79 -2.02
CA SER A 69 -6.57 -10.90 -2.35
C SER A 69 -5.52 -10.44 -3.36
N SER A 70 -4.39 -11.12 -3.36
CA SER A 70 -3.37 -10.88 -4.38
C SER A 70 -3.83 -11.40 -5.75
N ASP A 71 -3.21 -10.92 -6.83
CA ASP A 71 -3.48 -11.42 -8.18
C ASP A 71 -3.05 -12.89 -8.39
N HIS A 72 -2.29 -13.45 -7.46
CA HIS A 72 -1.64 -14.75 -7.60
C HIS A 72 -2.09 -15.81 -6.58
N SER A 73 -2.83 -15.42 -5.53
CA SER A 73 -3.26 -16.32 -4.47
C SER A 73 -4.50 -15.81 -3.73
N SER A 74 -5.11 -16.67 -2.91
CA SER A 74 -6.19 -16.29 -2.01
C SER A 74 -5.71 -15.51 -0.78
N LEU A 75 -4.40 -15.44 -0.56
CA LEU A 75 -3.84 -14.65 0.54
C LEU A 75 -4.07 -13.17 0.31
N SER A 76 -4.18 -12.41 1.38
CA SER A 76 -4.24 -10.97 1.25
C SER A 76 -2.96 -10.45 0.57
N ALA A 77 -3.12 -9.49 -0.34
CA ALA A 77 -2.00 -8.88 -1.05
C ALA A 77 -0.94 -8.33 -0.10
N LYS A 78 -1.37 -7.84 1.08
CA LYS A 78 -0.48 -7.42 2.16
C LYS A 78 0.45 -8.54 2.60
N HIS A 79 -0.11 -9.70 3.00
CA HIS A 79 0.68 -10.83 3.48
C HIS A 79 1.66 -11.35 2.42
N GLU A 80 1.21 -11.42 1.17
CA GLU A 80 2.07 -11.88 0.09
C GLU A 80 3.28 -10.96 -0.12
N ILE A 81 3.05 -9.65 -0.12
CA ILE A 81 4.12 -8.68 -0.31
C ILE A 81 5.07 -8.65 0.88
N GLU A 82 4.55 -8.65 2.11
CA GLU A 82 5.38 -8.73 3.32
C GLU A 82 6.29 -9.94 3.30
N ASN A 83 5.75 -11.11 2.94
CA ASN A 83 6.53 -12.35 2.84
C ASN A 83 7.56 -12.33 1.71
N ARG A 84 7.19 -11.77 0.55
CA ARG A 84 8.04 -11.76 -0.65
C ARG A 84 9.21 -10.78 -0.54
N TYR A 85 8.97 -9.60 0.01
CA TYR A 85 9.93 -8.50 0.00
C TYR A 85 10.58 -8.23 1.36
N GLY A 86 10.07 -8.84 2.44
CA GLY A 86 10.56 -8.60 3.79
C GLY A 86 10.25 -7.18 4.32
N VAL A 87 9.29 -6.50 3.71
CA VAL A 87 8.81 -5.17 4.14
C VAL A 87 7.68 -5.32 5.14
N LYS A 88 7.39 -4.28 5.94
CA LYS A 88 6.19 -4.21 6.78
C LYS A 88 5.23 -3.20 6.21
N ILE A 89 3.95 -3.58 6.09
CA ILE A 89 2.90 -2.71 5.57
C ILE A 89 2.00 -2.25 6.72
N HIS A 90 1.93 -0.94 6.90
CA HIS A 90 1.18 -0.27 7.98
C HIS A 90 0.01 0.52 7.39
N PRO A 91 -1.20 -0.03 7.33
CA PRO A 91 -2.37 0.74 6.91
C PRO A 91 -2.76 1.74 8.02
N ILE A 92 -3.12 2.96 7.61
CA ILE A 92 -3.74 3.93 8.52
C ILE A 92 -5.18 3.52 8.80
N VAL A 93 -5.88 3.05 7.75
CA VAL A 93 -7.25 2.53 7.83
C VAL A 93 -7.36 1.34 6.88
N ASN A 94 -8.13 0.34 7.25
CA ASN A 94 -8.48 -0.77 6.37
C ASN A 94 -9.99 -0.84 6.11
N ALA A 95 -10.40 -1.68 5.17
CA ALA A 95 -11.81 -1.79 4.78
C ALA A 95 -12.71 -2.27 5.93
N ASP A 96 -12.22 -3.15 6.82
CA ASP A 96 -12.97 -3.59 8.01
C ASP A 96 -13.19 -2.44 9.00
N ASP A 97 -12.21 -1.54 9.15
CA ASP A 97 -12.35 -0.34 10.01
C ASP A 97 -13.41 0.61 9.46
N ILE A 98 -13.49 0.76 8.14
CA ILE A 98 -14.52 1.56 7.47
C ILE A 98 -15.90 0.95 7.71
N ILE A 99 -16.05 -0.37 7.56
CA ILE A 99 -17.30 -1.07 7.82
C ILE A 99 -17.75 -0.87 9.26
N LYS A 100 -16.87 -1.06 10.23
CA LYS A 100 -17.15 -0.83 11.66
C LYS A 100 -17.57 0.61 11.94
N ALA A 101 -16.91 1.59 11.31
CA ALA A 101 -17.25 2.99 11.46
C ALA A 101 -18.65 3.32 10.91
N ILE A 102 -19.06 2.68 9.83
CA ILE A 102 -20.42 2.81 9.29
C ILE A 102 -21.43 2.12 10.22
N GLU A 103 -21.17 0.92 10.68
CA GLU A 103 -22.05 0.16 11.59
C GLU A 103 -22.26 0.86 12.93
N SER A 104 -21.24 1.55 13.43
CA SER A 104 -21.31 2.36 14.66
C SER A 104 -21.93 3.75 14.46
N GLY A 105 -22.28 4.12 13.23
CA GLY A 105 -22.88 5.42 12.92
C GLY A 105 -21.91 6.60 12.89
N VAL A 106 -20.61 6.36 12.95
CA VAL A 106 -19.57 7.41 12.83
C VAL A 106 -19.50 7.94 11.40
N ILE A 107 -19.74 7.06 10.42
CA ILE A 107 -19.78 7.42 8.99
C ILE A 107 -21.16 7.05 8.43
N THR A 108 -21.74 7.93 7.63
CA THR A 108 -22.98 7.65 6.91
C THR A 108 -22.65 7.23 5.48
N ALA A 109 -22.94 5.98 5.13
CA ALA A 109 -22.65 5.43 3.80
C ALA A 109 -23.89 5.28 2.91
N GLY A 110 -25.10 5.37 3.46
CA GLY A 110 -26.35 5.20 2.71
C GLY A 110 -26.38 3.90 1.91
N GLU A 111 -26.76 3.99 0.65
CA GLU A 111 -26.85 2.83 -0.26
C GLU A 111 -25.48 2.18 -0.59
N TYR A 112 -24.37 2.87 -0.33
CA TYR A 112 -23.04 2.34 -0.62
C TYR A 112 -22.58 1.28 0.38
N PHE A 113 -23.23 1.17 1.54
CA PHE A 113 -22.83 0.21 2.56
C PHE A 113 -22.98 -1.24 2.10
N GLU A 114 -24.11 -1.59 1.51
CA GLU A 114 -24.33 -2.94 0.96
C GLU A 114 -23.36 -3.23 -0.20
N LYS A 115 -23.11 -2.24 -1.05
CA LYS A 115 -22.13 -2.37 -2.13
C LYS A 115 -20.72 -2.65 -1.61
N LEU A 116 -20.33 -2.01 -0.50
CA LEU A 116 -19.03 -2.23 0.15
C LEU A 116 -18.93 -3.64 0.73
N LYS A 117 -19.99 -4.13 1.40
CA LYS A 117 -20.03 -5.50 1.92
C LYS A 117 -19.94 -6.54 0.81
N ASP A 118 -20.71 -6.36 -0.26
CA ASP A 118 -20.67 -7.24 -1.42
C ASP A 118 -19.27 -7.26 -2.07
N TYR A 119 -18.64 -6.10 -2.14
CA TYR A 119 -17.28 -5.98 -2.63
C TYR A 119 -16.30 -6.76 -1.75
N MET A 120 -16.34 -6.57 -0.44
CA MET A 120 -15.47 -7.28 0.51
C MET A 120 -15.69 -8.79 0.44
N ASN A 121 -16.94 -9.25 0.38
CA ASN A 121 -17.26 -10.68 0.25
C ASN A 121 -16.66 -11.31 -1.01
N ARG A 122 -16.46 -10.51 -2.06
CA ARG A 122 -15.97 -10.99 -3.35
C ARG A 122 -14.46 -10.96 -3.48
N TYR A 123 -13.81 -9.96 -2.90
CA TYR A 123 -12.40 -9.65 -3.16
C TYR A 123 -11.48 -9.73 -1.96
N LYS A 124 -12.01 -9.86 -0.75
CA LYS A 124 -11.18 -9.93 0.46
C LYS A 124 -10.28 -11.16 0.44
N GLY A 125 -8.99 -10.94 0.64
CA GLY A 125 -8.00 -12.01 0.83
C GLY A 125 -8.01 -12.57 2.25
N GLU A 126 -7.49 -13.78 2.37
CA GLU A 126 -7.29 -14.50 3.64
C GLU A 126 -6.08 -13.98 4.41
#